data_952ab276aef5b52a62ad9f67900e02f0
#
_entry.id   952ab276aef5b52a62ad9f67900e02f0
#
_cell.length_a   1.000
_cell.length_b   1.000
_cell.length_c   1.000
_cell.angle_alpha   90.00
_cell.angle_beta   90.00
_cell.angle_gamma   90.00
#
_symmetry.space_group_name_H-M   'P 1'
#
loop_
_entity.id
_entity.type
_entity.pdbx_description
1 polymer ?
#
loop_
_entity_poly.entity_id
_entity_poly.type
_entity_poly.pdbx_seq_one_letter_code
_entity_poly.pdbx_strand_id
1 'polypeptide(L)'
;AGDLPFTQKTFFRNLVAVAVAAVVLCREKVGFKWEKGNLPLLIIRATCGTLGIFCNYYAIDHLVLADANILNKMSPFFAILISYFLLSEKLNLLKERASVFQYAAVLAAFGSSMLIIKPGFSSATFPAIIGLLGGMGAGAAYTCVRALSRKGEKSARIVFFFSMFSTLVCVPFMITDYHPMTWGQFFCLIGAGASAALGQFGVTLAYANAPAKEISVFDYTQVIFSAVLGFFLFGQLPDGWSVLGYLLICGISVAVFFYNRNLERKG
;
A
#
# COMPACT_ATOMS: atom_id res chain seq x y z
N ALA A 1 -5.98 -18.55 -4.75
CA ALA A 1 -5.32 -19.36 -3.69
C ALA A 1 -6.31 -19.86 -2.64
N GLY A 2 -7.61 -19.52 -2.77
CA GLY A 2 -8.70 -20.08 -1.95
C GLY A 2 -8.48 -19.90 -0.43
N ASP A 3 -8.73 -20.96 0.30
CA ASP A 3 -8.81 -20.98 1.77
C ASP A 3 -7.45 -20.98 2.50
N LEU A 4 -6.35 -20.70 1.80
CA LEU A 4 -5.04 -20.64 2.43
C LEU A 4 -4.94 -19.44 3.39
N PRO A 5 -4.25 -19.58 4.55
CA PRO A 5 -4.03 -18.49 5.48
C PRO A 5 -3.38 -17.27 4.82
N PHE A 6 -3.76 -16.07 5.25
CA PHE A 6 -3.19 -14.83 4.71
C PHE A 6 -1.68 -14.71 4.95
N THR A 7 -1.18 -15.31 6.03
CA THR A 7 0.25 -15.40 6.35
C THR A 7 1.01 -16.22 5.31
N GLN A 8 0.45 -17.35 4.87
CA GLN A 8 1.00 -18.21 3.83
C GLN A 8 0.96 -17.50 2.47
N LYS A 9 -0.17 -16.84 2.12
CA LYS A 9 -0.28 -15.99 0.92
C LYS A 9 0.80 -14.90 0.92
N THR A 10 0.99 -14.22 2.07
CA THR A 10 2.00 -13.15 2.24
C THR A 10 3.43 -13.69 2.13
N PHE A 11 3.71 -14.86 2.70
CA PHE A 11 5.01 -15.50 2.63
C PHE A 11 5.45 -15.74 1.17
N PHE A 12 4.65 -16.46 0.39
CA PHE A 12 4.98 -16.77 -1.00
C PHE A 12 5.07 -15.51 -1.87
N ARG A 13 4.14 -14.56 -1.68
CA ARG A 13 4.18 -13.26 -2.35
C ARG A 13 5.52 -12.54 -2.12
N ASN A 14 5.97 -12.45 -0.88
CA ASN A 14 7.20 -11.73 -0.56
C ASN A 14 8.46 -12.55 -0.89
N LEU A 15 8.42 -13.87 -0.80
CA LEU A 15 9.52 -14.74 -1.22
C LEU A 15 9.85 -14.54 -2.71
N VAL A 16 8.85 -14.49 -3.57
CA VAL A 16 9.04 -14.19 -4.99
C VAL A 16 9.59 -12.77 -5.17
N ALA A 17 9.07 -11.80 -4.39
CA ALA A 17 9.55 -10.42 -4.47
C ALA A 17 11.02 -10.29 -4.00
N VAL A 18 11.44 -11.06 -3.00
CA VAL A 18 12.88 -11.16 -2.60
C VAL A 18 13.72 -11.65 -3.75
N ALA A 19 13.30 -12.74 -4.41
CA ALA A 19 14.04 -13.32 -5.53
C ALA A 19 14.18 -12.31 -6.69
N VAL A 20 13.08 -11.65 -7.06
CA VAL A 20 13.09 -10.61 -8.10
C VAL A 20 13.99 -9.44 -7.70
N ALA A 21 13.88 -8.95 -6.47
CA ALA A 21 14.68 -7.83 -5.99
C ALA A 21 16.18 -8.19 -5.92
N ALA A 22 16.52 -9.41 -5.51
CA ALA A 22 17.91 -9.89 -5.53
C ALA A 22 18.49 -9.92 -6.95
N VAL A 23 17.72 -10.41 -7.93
CA VAL A 23 18.12 -10.40 -9.34
C VAL A 23 18.37 -8.98 -9.84
N VAL A 24 17.48 -8.03 -9.50
CA VAL A 24 17.62 -6.61 -9.88
C VAL A 24 18.89 -6.02 -9.25
N LEU A 25 19.14 -6.24 -7.95
CA LEU A 25 20.35 -5.78 -7.26
C LEU A 25 21.63 -6.31 -7.91
N CYS A 26 21.64 -7.59 -8.27
CA CYS A 26 22.78 -8.21 -8.96
C CYS A 26 23.00 -7.61 -10.36
N ARG A 27 21.92 -7.39 -11.13
CA ARG A 27 22.01 -6.81 -12.47
C ARG A 27 22.48 -5.35 -12.47
N GLU A 28 21.96 -4.57 -11.55
CA GLU A 28 22.33 -3.15 -11.40
C GLU A 28 23.68 -2.95 -10.72
N LYS A 29 24.32 -4.04 -10.26
CA LYS A 29 25.58 -4.03 -9.47
C LYS A 29 25.47 -3.13 -8.21
N VAL A 30 24.29 -3.00 -7.68
CA VAL A 30 23.98 -2.25 -6.45
C VAL A 30 24.12 -3.22 -5.27
N GLY A 31 25.14 -3.29 -4.54
CA GLY A 31 25.32 -4.24 -3.44
C GLY A 31 24.14 -4.30 -2.46
N PHE A 32 24.06 -5.36 -1.65
CA PHE A 32 23.00 -5.60 -0.67
C PHE A 32 23.10 -4.70 0.58
N LYS A 33 24.21 -4.00 0.75
CA LYS A 33 24.48 -3.16 1.93
C LYS A 33 23.76 -1.82 1.78
N TRP A 34 22.92 -1.48 2.76
CA TRP A 34 22.21 -0.20 2.85
C TRP A 34 23.14 0.94 3.26
N GLU A 35 22.74 2.18 2.98
CA GLU A 35 23.45 3.39 3.36
C GLU A 35 23.46 3.59 4.88
N LYS A 36 24.59 4.09 5.42
CA LYS A 36 24.73 4.34 6.87
C LYS A 36 23.63 5.28 7.37
N GLY A 37 22.97 4.88 8.48
CA GLY A 37 21.90 5.65 9.10
C GLY A 37 20.50 5.44 8.51
N ASN A 38 20.33 4.66 7.44
CA ASN A 38 19.02 4.37 6.84
C ASN A 38 18.29 3.19 7.49
N LEU A 39 19.00 2.36 8.26
CA LEU A 39 18.42 1.16 8.88
C LEU A 39 17.14 1.40 9.69
N PRO A 40 17.03 2.43 10.56
CA PRO A 40 15.79 2.66 11.30
C PRO A 40 14.59 2.95 10.38
N LEU A 41 14.79 3.73 9.32
CA LEU A 41 13.73 4.01 8.35
C LEU A 41 13.36 2.77 7.53
N LEU A 42 14.33 1.92 7.19
CA LEU A 42 14.08 0.65 6.52
C LEU A 42 13.24 -0.30 7.40
N ILE A 43 13.54 -0.38 8.71
CA ILE A 43 12.78 -1.17 9.67
C ILE A 43 11.35 -0.63 9.80
N ILE A 44 11.18 0.68 10.02
CA ILE A 44 9.85 1.30 10.12
C ILE A 44 9.05 1.06 8.84
N ARG A 45 9.67 1.29 7.67
CA ARG A 45 9.07 1.01 6.37
C ARG A 45 8.63 -0.45 6.25
N ALA A 46 9.49 -1.38 6.64
CA ALA A 46 9.21 -2.81 6.52
C ALA A 46 8.11 -3.24 7.50
N THR A 47 8.13 -2.79 8.73
CA THR A 47 7.10 -3.09 9.73
C THR A 47 5.74 -2.54 9.33
N CYS A 48 5.66 -1.22 9.01
CA CYS A 48 4.41 -0.60 8.58
C CYS A 48 3.87 -1.25 7.29
N GLY A 49 4.75 -1.57 6.34
CA GLY A 49 4.35 -2.23 5.11
C GLY A 49 3.86 -3.66 5.31
N THR A 50 4.50 -4.43 6.19
CA THR A 50 4.09 -5.82 6.49
C THR A 50 2.75 -5.84 7.23
N LEU A 51 2.58 -5.00 8.25
CA LEU A 51 1.29 -4.85 8.95
C LEU A 51 0.20 -4.39 7.97
N GLY A 52 0.52 -3.43 7.10
CA GLY A 52 -0.39 -2.98 6.05
C GLY A 52 -0.86 -4.10 5.13
N ILE A 53 0.05 -5.02 4.74
CA ILE A 53 -0.31 -6.19 3.93
C ILE A 53 -1.23 -7.15 4.71
N PHE A 54 -0.92 -7.43 5.96
CA PHE A 54 -1.74 -8.33 6.79
C PHE A 54 -3.15 -7.78 6.95
N CYS A 55 -3.29 -6.51 7.28
CA CYS A 55 -4.58 -5.84 7.39
C CYS A 55 -5.34 -5.85 6.05
N ASN A 56 -4.64 -5.61 4.93
CA ASN A 56 -5.26 -5.61 3.62
C ASN A 56 -5.75 -7.01 3.20
N TYR A 57 -4.97 -8.06 3.42
CA TYR A 57 -5.41 -9.43 3.14
C TYR A 57 -6.58 -9.84 4.02
N TYR A 58 -6.54 -9.48 5.31
CA TYR A 58 -7.68 -9.72 6.19
C TYR A 58 -8.96 -9.03 5.68
N ALA A 59 -8.84 -7.78 5.25
CA ALA A 59 -9.96 -7.04 4.68
C ALA A 59 -10.47 -7.69 3.38
N ILE A 60 -9.58 -8.14 2.48
CA ILE A 60 -9.96 -8.82 1.23
C ILE A 60 -10.68 -10.15 1.49
N ASP A 61 -10.30 -10.88 2.53
CA ASP A 61 -10.94 -12.16 2.88
C ASP A 61 -12.36 -11.97 3.47
N HIS A 62 -12.71 -10.76 3.95
CA HIS A 62 -13.98 -10.50 4.66
C HIS A 62 -14.86 -9.43 4.00
N LEU A 63 -14.38 -8.71 3.01
CA LEU A 63 -15.09 -7.63 2.32
C LEU A 63 -15.17 -7.90 0.81
N VAL A 64 -16.05 -7.16 0.14
CA VAL A 64 -16.00 -7.05 -1.32
C VAL A 64 -14.63 -6.52 -1.73
N LEU A 65 -14.03 -7.12 -2.76
CA LEU A 65 -12.66 -6.81 -3.20
C LEU A 65 -12.44 -5.32 -3.47
N ALA A 66 -13.45 -4.65 -4.05
CA ALA A 66 -13.38 -3.21 -4.31
C ALA A 66 -13.39 -2.39 -3.02
N ASP A 67 -14.23 -2.75 -2.03
CA ASP A 67 -14.28 -2.08 -0.72
C ASP A 67 -12.94 -2.17 0.02
N ALA A 68 -12.35 -3.38 0.08
CA ALA A 68 -11.04 -3.58 0.71
C ALA A 68 -9.94 -2.75 0.02
N ASN A 69 -9.96 -2.70 -1.32
CA ASN A 69 -8.96 -1.96 -2.08
C ASN A 69 -9.11 -0.44 -1.92
N ILE A 70 -10.31 0.11 -1.93
CA ILE A 70 -10.48 1.57 -1.76
C ILE A 70 -10.07 2.03 -0.36
N LEU A 71 -10.34 1.23 0.68
CA LEU A 71 -9.89 1.54 2.04
C LEU A 71 -8.35 1.53 2.14
N ASN A 72 -7.70 0.57 1.49
CA ASN A 72 -6.24 0.57 1.38
C ASN A 72 -5.71 1.77 0.58
N LYS A 73 -6.46 2.27 -0.41
CA LYS A 73 -6.13 3.46 -1.20
C LYS A 73 -6.35 4.79 -0.47
N MET A 74 -6.73 4.76 0.80
CA MET A 74 -6.56 5.92 1.69
C MET A 74 -5.08 6.21 2.02
N SER A 75 -4.16 5.31 1.65
CA SER A 75 -2.71 5.43 1.91
C SER A 75 -2.08 6.77 1.46
N PRO A 76 -2.38 7.40 0.31
CA PRO A 76 -1.83 8.70 -0.04
C PRO A 76 -2.26 9.83 0.92
N PHE A 77 -3.50 9.77 1.42
CA PHE A 77 -3.97 10.76 2.40
C PHE A 77 -3.25 10.59 3.73
N PHE A 78 -3.08 9.36 4.20
CA PHE A 78 -2.26 9.08 5.38
C PHE A 78 -0.81 9.48 5.16
N ALA A 79 -0.24 9.25 3.97
CA ALA A 79 1.13 9.67 3.66
C ALA A 79 1.29 11.20 3.75
N ILE A 80 0.30 11.99 3.30
CA ILE A 80 0.30 13.45 3.45
C ILE A 80 0.32 13.84 4.94
N LEU A 81 -0.55 13.25 5.76
CA LEU A 81 -0.60 13.52 7.20
C LEU A 81 0.71 13.13 7.90
N ILE A 82 1.20 11.93 7.65
CA ILE A 82 2.40 11.39 8.31
C ILE A 82 3.65 12.16 7.85
N SER A 83 3.73 12.58 6.59
CA SER A 83 4.86 13.38 6.11
C SER A 83 4.96 14.72 6.83
N TYR A 84 3.83 15.33 7.17
CA TYR A 84 3.80 16.55 7.96
C TYR A 84 4.35 16.35 9.37
N PHE A 85 3.90 15.30 10.07
CA PHE A 85 4.29 15.07 11.47
C PHE A 85 5.70 14.50 11.64
N LEU A 86 6.09 13.54 10.77
CA LEU A 86 7.35 12.79 10.93
C LEU A 86 8.56 13.44 10.25
N LEU A 87 8.36 14.20 9.19
CA LEU A 87 9.43 14.67 8.33
C LEU A 87 9.68 16.17 8.47
N SER A 88 8.71 16.93 9.00
CA SER A 88 8.83 18.38 9.16
C SER A 88 9.77 18.79 10.29
N GLU A 89 9.78 18.10 11.44
CA GLU A 89 10.52 18.53 12.62
C GLU A 89 11.95 17.99 12.75
N LYS A 90 12.21 16.77 12.34
CA LYS A 90 13.52 16.12 12.61
C LYS A 90 14.43 15.93 11.38
N LEU A 91 13.91 15.92 10.19
CA LEU A 91 14.69 15.54 9.02
C LEU A 91 14.94 16.67 8.03
N ASN A 92 14.29 17.83 8.14
CA ASN A 92 14.42 18.98 7.22
C ASN A 92 14.39 18.60 5.71
N LEU A 93 14.02 17.33 5.44
CA LEU A 93 14.15 16.66 4.14
C LEU A 93 12.95 16.94 3.22
N LEU A 94 11.80 17.29 3.80
CA LEU A 94 10.58 17.54 3.05
C LEU A 94 9.93 18.83 3.54
N LYS A 95 10.30 19.97 3.01
CA LYS A 95 9.58 21.25 3.16
C LYS A 95 8.21 21.22 2.42
N GLU A 96 7.53 20.09 2.40
CA GLU A 96 6.23 19.93 1.75
C GLU A 96 5.11 20.21 2.75
N ARG A 97 4.92 21.49 3.12
CA ARG A 97 3.76 21.87 3.95
C ARG A 97 2.47 21.58 3.19
N ALA A 98 1.59 20.79 3.81
CA ALA A 98 0.27 20.59 3.29
C ALA A 98 -0.53 21.91 3.42
N SER A 99 -1.27 22.26 2.38
CA SER A 99 -2.16 23.44 2.40
C SER A 99 -3.45 23.12 3.14
N VAL A 100 -4.19 24.17 3.55
CA VAL A 100 -5.52 24.01 4.17
C VAL A 100 -6.45 23.19 3.27
N PHE A 101 -6.36 23.37 1.95
CA PHE A 101 -7.12 22.57 0.99
C PHE A 101 -6.77 21.08 1.06
N GLN A 102 -5.50 20.72 1.20
CA GLN A 102 -5.08 19.31 1.31
C GLN A 102 -5.59 18.68 2.61
N TYR A 103 -5.60 19.41 3.74
CA TYR A 103 -6.19 18.93 4.99
C TYR A 103 -7.72 18.75 4.88
N ALA A 104 -8.41 19.69 4.26
CA ALA A 104 -9.84 19.56 3.99
C ALA A 104 -10.15 18.35 3.10
N ALA A 105 -9.31 18.11 2.09
CA ALA A 105 -9.43 16.94 1.22
C ALA A 105 -9.21 15.62 1.98
N VAL A 106 -8.27 15.56 2.92
CA VAL A 106 -8.08 14.40 3.81
C VAL A 106 -9.33 14.16 4.63
N LEU A 107 -9.88 15.18 5.28
CA LEU A 107 -11.11 15.05 6.09
C LEU A 107 -12.30 14.61 5.24
N ALA A 108 -12.46 15.16 4.04
CA ALA A 108 -13.50 14.76 3.10
C ALA A 108 -13.35 13.31 2.63
N ALA A 109 -12.12 12.86 2.35
CA ALA A 109 -11.82 11.48 1.98
C ALA A 109 -12.12 10.50 3.14
N PHE A 110 -11.78 10.87 4.38
CA PHE A 110 -12.17 10.10 5.58
C PHE A 110 -13.69 10.02 5.73
N GLY A 111 -14.40 11.14 5.58
CA GLY A 111 -15.86 11.15 5.58
C GLY A 111 -16.46 10.25 4.50
N SER A 112 -15.88 10.27 3.30
CA SER A 112 -16.30 9.41 2.19
C SER A 112 -16.03 7.93 2.46
N SER A 113 -14.94 7.59 3.17
CA SER A 113 -14.66 6.21 3.56
C SER A 113 -15.69 5.64 4.53
N MET A 114 -16.38 6.50 5.32
CA MET A 114 -17.45 6.06 6.20
C MET A 114 -18.68 5.50 5.44
N LEU A 115 -18.93 5.95 4.21
CA LEU A 115 -19.97 5.38 3.35
C LEU A 115 -19.65 3.91 2.97
N ILE A 116 -18.38 3.56 2.90
CA ILE A 116 -17.90 2.22 2.59
C ILE A 116 -17.88 1.36 3.86
N ILE A 117 -17.35 1.92 4.96
CA ILE A 117 -17.25 1.24 6.26
C ILE A 117 -18.64 0.98 6.85
N LYS A 118 -19.61 1.89 6.60
CA LYS A 118 -20.98 1.82 7.13
C LYS A 118 -20.97 1.51 8.64
N PRO A 119 -20.51 2.47 9.47
CA PRO A 119 -20.38 2.25 10.90
C PRO A 119 -21.75 1.94 11.49
N GLY A 120 -21.99 0.67 11.71
CA GLY A 120 -23.17 0.07 12.29
C GLY A 120 -22.72 -1.27 12.88
N PHE A 121 -23.55 -1.92 13.67
CA PHE A 121 -23.24 -3.21 14.26
C PHE A 121 -23.24 -4.37 13.24
N SER A 122 -22.79 -4.13 12.02
CA SER A 122 -22.67 -5.16 10.99
C SER A 122 -21.33 -5.89 11.11
N SER A 123 -21.32 -7.18 10.76
CA SER A 123 -20.10 -8.01 10.74
C SER A 123 -19.00 -7.46 9.83
N ALA A 124 -19.34 -6.61 8.87
CA ALA A 124 -18.41 -5.98 7.92
C ALA A 124 -17.64 -4.77 8.50
N THR A 125 -18.13 -4.17 9.60
CA THR A 125 -17.50 -2.94 10.17
C THR A 125 -16.09 -3.20 10.66
N PHE A 126 -15.86 -4.29 11.37
CA PHE A 126 -14.53 -4.61 11.91
C PHE A 126 -13.49 -4.87 10.80
N PRO A 127 -13.76 -5.74 9.79
CA PRO A 127 -12.87 -5.88 8.64
C PRO A 127 -12.59 -4.57 7.89
N ALA A 128 -13.58 -3.68 7.78
CA ALA A 128 -13.40 -2.40 7.12
C ALA A 128 -12.46 -1.45 7.89
N ILE A 129 -12.55 -1.43 9.23
CA ILE A 129 -11.60 -0.69 10.08
C ILE A 129 -10.18 -1.25 9.91
N ILE A 130 -10.03 -2.58 9.90
CA ILE A 130 -8.73 -3.22 9.64
C ILE A 130 -8.19 -2.85 8.26
N GLY A 131 -9.05 -2.82 7.22
CA GLY A 131 -8.67 -2.37 5.87
C GLY A 131 -8.16 -0.91 5.86
N LEU A 132 -8.82 -0.04 6.59
CA LEU A 132 -8.40 1.37 6.74
C LEU A 132 -7.05 1.49 7.47
N LEU A 133 -6.84 0.71 8.54
CA LEU A 133 -5.54 0.62 9.23
C LEU A 133 -4.45 0.08 8.29
N GLY A 134 -4.81 -0.84 7.39
CA GLY A 134 -3.93 -1.29 6.31
C GLY A 134 -3.48 -0.14 5.41
N GLY A 135 -4.41 0.72 5.03
CA GLY A 135 -4.13 1.96 4.26
C GLY A 135 -3.21 2.93 5.03
N MET A 136 -3.41 3.08 6.34
CA MET A 136 -2.52 3.89 7.19
C MET A 136 -1.10 3.31 7.22
N GLY A 137 -0.95 2.01 7.41
CA GLY A 137 0.34 1.31 7.36
C GLY A 137 1.05 1.49 6.02
N ALA A 138 0.32 1.37 4.91
CA ALA A 138 0.85 1.62 3.57
C ALA A 138 1.30 3.09 3.40
N GLY A 139 0.52 4.06 3.87
CA GLY A 139 0.86 5.49 3.83
C GLY A 139 2.14 5.80 4.60
N ALA A 140 2.29 5.25 5.81
CA ALA A 140 3.53 5.36 6.60
C ALA A 140 4.72 4.74 5.86
N ALA A 141 4.54 3.55 5.28
CA ALA A 141 5.58 2.87 4.51
C ALA A 141 6.03 3.69 3.30
N TYR A 142 5.10 4.28 2.54
CA TYR A 142 5.41 5.10 1.36
C TYR A 142 6.10 6.42 1.73
N THR A 143 5.72 7.03 2.84
CA THR A 143 6.43 8.21 3.39
C THR A 143 7.89 7.87 3.70
N CYS A 144 8.14 6.70 4.31
CA CYS A 144 9.50 6.20 4.55
C CYS A 144 10.27 5.92 3.25
N VAL A 145 9.61 5.38 2.20
CA VAL A 145 10.23 5.20 0.87
C VAL A 145 10.73 6.54 0.33
N ARG A 146 9.89 7.58 0.40
CA ARG A 146 10.27 8.93 -0.05
C ARG A 146 11.47 9.46 0.71
N ALA A 147 11.47 9.32 2.05
CA ALA A 147 12.58 9.76 2.89
C ALA A 147 13.88 8.97 2.61
N LEU A 148 13.80 7.67 2.45
CA LEU A 148 14.92 6.79 2.12
C LEU A 148 15.54 7.16 0.77
N SER A 149 14.70 7.36 -0.25
CA SER A 149 15.17 7.75 -1.59
C SER A 149 15.89 9.10 -1.57
N ARG A 150 15.37 10.09 -0.82
CA ARG A 150 16.06 11.38 -0.64
C ARG A 150 17.38 11.27 0.12
N LYS A 151 17.58 10.24 0.92
CA LYS A 151 18.84 9.90 1.58
C LYS A 151 19.77 9.04 0.71
N GLY A 152 19.46 8.90 -0.58
CA GLY A 152 20.29 8.15 -1.53
C GLY A 152 20.10 6.64 -1.54
N GLU A 153 19.12 6.12 -0.79
CA GLU A 153 18.84 4.67 -0.79
C GLU A 153 18.23 4.24 -2.12
N LYS A 154 18.75 3.17 -2.70
CA LYS A 154 18.27 2.66 -3.98
C LYS A 154 16.93 1.91 -3.83
N SER A 155 15.99 2.15 -4.75
CA SER A 155 14.66 1.54 -4.72
C SER A 155 14.71 0.01 -4.66
N ALA A 156 15.63 -0.62 -5.38
CA ALA A 156 15.81 -2.07 -5.35
C ALA A 156 16.19 -2.59 -3.95
N ARG A 157 17.05 -1.88 -3.19
CA ARG A 157 17.38 -2.23 -1.80
C ARG A 157 16.18 -2.05 -0.87
N ILE A 158 15.39 -0.98 -1.05
CA ILE A 158 14.20 -0.75 -0.26
C ILE A 158 13.20 -1.90 -0.45
N VAL A 159 12.98 -2.34 -1.69
CA VAL A 159 12.10 -3.47 -2.01
C VAL A 159 12.67 -4.76 -1.45
N PHE A 160 13.95 -5.02 -1.65
CA PHE A 160 14.62 -6.23 -1.14
C PHE A 160 14.50 -6.34 0.38
N PHE A 161 14.87 -5.28 1.11
CA PHE A 161 14.81 -5.25 2.57
C PHE A 161 13.40 -5.51 3.09
N PHE A 162 12.42 -4.82 2.52
CA PHE A 162 11.01 -5.01 2.88
C PHE A 162 10.53 -6.43 2.64
N SER A 163 10.76 -6.96 1.45
CA SER A 163 10.27 -8.28 1.09
C SER A 163 10.95 -9.37 1.92
N MET A 164 12.26 -9.23 2.19
CA MET A 164 12.99 -10.12 3.07
C MET A 164 12.46 -10.05 4.51
N PHE A 165 12.26 -8.85 5.07
CA PHE A 165 11.70 -8.66 6.40
C PHE A 165 10.31 -9.28 6.51
N SER A 166 9.41 -9.00 5.55
CA SER A 166 8.06 -9.58 5.53
C SER A 166 8.08 -11.11 5.42
N THR A 167 8.99 -11.67 4.61
CA THR A 167 9.15 -13.13 4.50
C THR A 167 9.59 -13.72 5.83
N LEU A 168 10.58 -13.12 6.50
CA LEU A 168 11.08 -13.59 7.80
C LEU A 168 10.00 -13.52 8.89
N VAL A 169 9.20 -12.44 8.91
CA VAL A 169 8.07 -12.31 9.86
C VAL A 169 7.02 -13.42 9.62
N CYS A 170 6.85 -13.89 8.40
CA CYS A 170 5.91 -14.97 8.10
C CYS A 170 6.46 -16.37 8.41
N VAL A 171 7.78 -16.57 8.58
CA VAL A 171 8.37 -17.90 8.84
C VAL A 171 7.78 -18.61 10.06
N PRO A 172 7.61 -17.98 11.24
CA PRO A 172 6.99 -18.65 12.39
C PRO A 172 5.59 -19.20 12.08
N PHE A 173 4.78 -18.42 11.35
CA PHE A 173 3.43 -18.85 10.95
C PHE A 173 3.47 -20.00 9.93
N MET A 174 4.48 -20.03 9.05
CA MET A 174 4.68 -21.16 8.14
C MET A 174 5.08 -22.45 8.86
N ILE A 175 5.65 -22.38 10.06
CA ILE A 175 6.02 -23.55 10.87
C ILE A 175 4.80 -24.01 11.68
N THR A 176 4.00 -23.08 12.22
CA THR A 176 2.90 -23.41 13.15
C THR A 176 1.57 -23.67 12.48
N ASP A 177 1.31 -23.05 11.32
CA ASP A 177 0.01 -23.03 10.64
C ASP A 177 0.15 -23.23 9.12
N TYR A 178 0.97 -24.21 8.72
CA TYR A 178 1.12 -24.55 7.32
C TYR A 178 -0.04 -25.39 6.81
N HIS A 179 -0.68 -24.95 5.75
CA HIS A 179 -1.72 -25.70 5.06
C HIS A 179 -1.17 -26.29 3.76
N PRO A 180 -1.34 -27.62 3.53
CA PRO A 180 -0.92 -28.26 2.28
C PRO A 180 -1.57 -27.59 1.07
N MET A 181 -0.80 -27.38 0.02
CA MET A 181 -1.24 -26.70 -1.20
C MET A 181 -1.34 -27.68 -2.36
N THR A 182 -2.33 -27.47 -3.21
CA THR A 182 -2.37 -28.09 -4.54
C THR A 182 -1.37 -27.40 -5.48
N TRP A 183 -0.95 -28.08 -6.54
CA TRP A 183 -0.10 -27.47 -7.56
C TRP A 183 -0.71 -26.23 -8.20
N GLY A 184 -2.04 -26.21 -8.39
CA GLY A 184 -2.75 -25.04 -8.88
C GLY A 184 -2.63 -23.84 -7.93
N GLN A 185 -2.83 -24.04 -6.63
CA GLN A 185 -2.64 -23.00 -5.61
C GLN A 185 -1.20 -22.49 -5.58
N PHE A 186 -0.21 -23.40 -5.68
CA PHE A 186 1.20 -23.02 -5.72
C PHE A 186 1.51 -22.11 -6.90
N PHE A 187 1.12 -22.48 -8.12
CA PHE A 187 1.35 -21.65 -9.31
C PHE A 187 0.59 -20.31 -9.24
N CYS A 188 -0.62 -20.30 -8.68
CA CYS A 188 -1.34 -19.04 -8.43
C CYS A 188 -0.58 -18.13 -7.45
N LEU A 189 0.02 -18.67 -6.38
CA LEU A 189 0.81 -17.90 -5.42
C LEU A 189 2.09 -17.35 -6.05
N ILE A 190 2.78 -18.14 -6.88
CA ILE A 190 3.95 -17.66 -7.62
C ILE A 190 3.56 -16.53 -8.60
N GLY A 191 2.47 -16.71 -9.36
CA GLY A 191 1.95 -15.66 -10.25
C GLY A 191 1.54 -14.39 -9.51
N ALA A 192 0.84 -14.53 -8.38
CA ALA A 192 0.50 -13.41 -7.50
C ALA A 192 1.76 -12.73 -6.95
N GLY A 193 2.78 -13.50 -6.57
CA GLY A 193 4.07 -13.00 -6.12
C GLY A 193 4.81 -12.21 -7.19
N ALA A 194 4.84 -12.70 -8.42
CA ALA A 194 5.46 -12.01 -9.55
C ALA A 194 4.75 -10.67 -9.86
N SER A 195 3.42 -10.69 -9.93
CA SER A 195 2.61 -9.48 -10.13
C SER A 195 2.79 -8.49 -8.98
N ALA A 196 2.82 -8.97 -7.74
CA ALA A 196 3.05 -8.14 -6.57
C ALA A 196 4.47 -7.55 -6.53
N ALA A 197 5.49 -8.29 -6.99
CA ALA A 197 6.85 -7.77 -7.12
C ALA A 197 6.91 -6.60 -8.11
N LEU A 198 6.31 -6.75 -9.30
CA LEU A 198 6.21 -5.68 -10.29
C LEU A 198 5.50 -4.45 -9.73
N GLY A 199 4.34 -4.65 -9.08
CA GLY A 199 3.60 -3.57 -8.43
C GLY A 199 4.41 -2.90 -7.32
N GLN A 200 5.13 -3.68 -6.51
CA GLN A 200 5.96 -3.16 -5.42
C GLN A 200 7.13 -2.30 -5.93
N PHE A 201 7.79 -2.74 -7.02
CA PHE A 201 8.81 -1.93 -7.69
C PHE A 201 8.20 -0.65 -8.27
N GLY A 202 7.08 -0.76 -8.98
CA GLY A 202 6.37 0.40 -9.56
C GLY A 202 6.00 1.45 -8.52
N VAL A 203 5.35 1.03 -7.44
CA VAL A 203 4.98 1.92 -6.32
C VAL A 203 6.22 2.51 -5.64
N THR A 204 7.26 1.70 -5.37
CA THR A 204 8.48 2.20 -4.73
C THR A 204 9.18 3.23 -5.60
N LEU A 205 9.28 3.00 -6.92
CA LEU A 205 9.85 3.96 -7.87
C LEU A 205 8.99 5.23 -7.97
N ALA A 206 7.67 5.11 -7.98
CA ALA A 206 6.78 6.27 -8.01
C ALA A 206 7.01 7.17 -6.79
N TYR A 207 6.93 6.62 -5.57
CA TYR A 207 7.14 7.39 -4.33
C TYR A 207 8.61 7.82 -4.13
N ALA A 208 9.58 7.14 -4.73
CA ALA A 208 10.96 7.60 -4.75
C ALA A 208 11.13 8.90 -5.57
N ASN A 209 10.41 9.03 -6.68
CA ASN A 209 10.57 10.13 -7.62
C ASN A 209 9.56 11.26 -7.44
N ALA A 210 8.35 10.99 -6.94
CA ALA A 210 7.29 11.99 -6.79
C ALA A 210 6.62 11.91 -5.41
N PRO A 211 6.06 13.02 -4.89
CA PRO A 211 5.32 13.03 -3.63
C PRO A 211 3.96 12.35 -3.76
N ALA A 212 3.40 11.89 -2.64
CA ALA A 212 2.11 11.21 -2.58
C ALA A 212 0.97 11.98 -3.25
N LYS A 213 1.00 13.32 -3.15
CA LYS A 213 0.00 14.23 -3.73
C LYS A 213 -0.09 14.17 -5.26
N GLU A 214 0.98 13.77 -5.95
CA GLU A 214 1.01 13.64 -7.41
C GLU A 214 0.66 12.22 -7.88
N ILE A 215 1.00 11.22 -7.06
CA ILE A 215 0.83 9.80 -7.39
C ILE A 215 -0.61 9.34 -7.15
N SER A 216 -1.30 9.91 -6.16
CA SER A 216 -2.58 9.42 -5.65
C SER A 216 -3.64 9.16 -6.73
N VAL A 217 -3.75 10.03 -7.74
CA VAL A 217 -4.74 9.87 -8.82
C VAL A 217 -4.54 8.56 -9.57
N PHE A 218 -3.28 8.20 -9.85
CA PHE A 218 -2.96 6.98 -10.59
C PHE A 218 -3.20 5.71 -9.75
N ASP A 219 -3.04 5.81 -8.43
CA ASP A 219 -3.30 4.69 -7.52
C ASP A 219 -4.77 4.25 -7.52
N TYR A 220 -5.71 5.17 -7.80
CA TYR A 220 -7.15 4.84 -7.81
C TYR A 220 -7.60 4.03 -9.03
N THR A 221 -6.80 3.94 -10.10
CA THR A 221 -7.07 3.02 -11.22
C THR A 221 -7.18 1.57 -10.74
N GLN A 222 -6.47 1.20 -9.69
CA GLN A 222 -6.56 -0.13 -9.08
C GLN A 222 -7.98 -0.44 -8.57
N VAL A 223 -8.72 0.55 -8.08
CA VAL A 223 -10.10 0.36 -7.58
C VAL A 223 -11.01 -0.04 -8.74
N ILE A 224 -10.85 0.61 -9.91
CA ILE A 224 -11.60 0.28 -11.11
C ILE A 224 -11.31 -1.17 -11.54
N PHE A 225 -10.04 -1.54 -11.63
CA PHE A 225 -9.66 -2.92 -11.96
C PHE A 225 -10.15 -3.92 -10.92
N SER A 226 -10.13 -3.56 -9.62
CA SER A 226 -10.65 -4.43 -8.55
C SER A 226 -12.15 -4.65 -8.65
N ALA A 227 -12.92 -3.60 -8.97
CA ALA A 227 -14.37 -3.71 -9.15
C ALA A 227 -14.70 -4.60 -10.36
N VAL A 228 -14.02 -4.37 -11.49
CA VAL A 228 -14.19 -5.17 -12.72
C VAL A 228 -13.83 -6.64 -12.48
N LEU A 229 -12.65 -6.91 -11.93
CA LEU A 229 -12.19 -8.28 -11.66
C LEU A 229 -13.03 -8.95 -10.57
N GLY A 230 -13.45 -8.21 -9.54
CA GLY A 230 -14.35 -8.70 -8.49
C GLY A 230 -15.69 -9.15 -9.06
N PHE A 231 -16.24 -8.40 -10.01
CA PHE A 231 -17.46 -8.80 -10.72
C PHE A 231 -17.26 -10.05 -11.57
N PHE A 232 -16.27 -10.06 -12.47
CA PHE A 232 -16.10 -11.17 -13.41
C PHE A 232 -15.59 -12.47 -12.78
N LEU A 233 -14.73 -12.38 -11.76
CA LEU A 233 -14.11 -13.56 -11.15
C LEU A 233 -14.87 -14.10 -9.94
N PHE A 234 -15.56 -13.22 -9.19
CA PHE A 234 -16.18 -13.57 -7.91
C PHE A 234 -17.68 -13.24 -7.87
N GLY A 235 -18.26 -12.66 -8.91
CA GLY A 235 -19.66 -12.21 -8.92
C GLY A 235 -19.98 -11.12 -7.90
N GLN A 236 -18.96 -10.41 -7.41
CA GLN A 236 -19.09 -9.38 -6.38
C GLN A 236 -19.54 -8.06 -6.98
N LEU A 237 -20.63 -7.50 -6.43
CA LEU A 237 -21.09 -6.15 -6.78
C LEU A 237 -21.00 -5.26 -5.53
N PRO A 238 -20.27 -4.11 -5.60
CA PRO A 238 -20.33 -3.12 -4.54
C PRO A 238 -21.75 -2.53 -4.47
N ASP A 239 -22.22 -2.22 -3.28
CA ASP A 239 -23.50 -1.59 -3.10
C ASP A 239 -23.47 -0.09 -3.46
N GLY A 240 -24.65 0.55 -3.55
CA GLY A 240 -24.77 1.95 -3.99
C GLY A 240 -24.01 2.94 -3.09
N TRP A 241 -23.96 2.72 -1.78
CA TRP A 241 -23.21 3.57 -0.85
C TRP A 241 -21.69 3.44 -1.03
N SER A 242 -21.21 2.22 -1.25
CA SER A 242 -19.79 1.97 -1.58
C SER A 242 -19.40 2.65 -2.89
N VAL A 243 -20.24 2.54 -3.94
CA VAL A 243 -20.00 3.22 -5.22
C VAL A 243 -19.93 4.73 -5.04
N LEU A 244 -20.83 5.33 -4.26
CA LEU A 244 -20.79 6.77 -3.94
C LEU A 244 -19.48 7.13 -3.22
N GLY A 245 -19.05 6.31 -2.24
CA GLY A 245 -17.77 6.49 -1.55
C GLY A 245 -16.58 6.45 -2.51
N TYR A 246 -16.56 5.52 -3.47
CA TYR A 246 -15.49 5.44 -4.50
C TYR A 246 -15.44 6.70 -5.35
N LEU A 247 -16.59 7.17 -5.84
CA LEU A 247 -16.67 8.38 -6.68
C LEU A 247 -16.19 9.61 -5.92
N LEU A 248 -16.56 9.75 -4.64
CA LEU A 248 -16.12 10.87 -3.82
C LEU A 248 -14.60 10.83 -3.56
N ILE A 249 -14.04 9.67 -3.15
CA ILE A 249 -12.61 9.54 -2.88
C ILE A 249 -11.79 9.79 -4.16
N CYS A 250 -12.19 9.20 -5.29
CA CYS A 250 -11.54 9.43 -6.57
C CYS A 250 -11.63 10.91 -7.00
N GLY A 251 -12.82 11.52 -6.86
CA GLY A 251 -13.04 12.94 -7.19
C GLY A 251 -12.18 13.88 -6.33
N ILE A 252 -12.09 13.63 -5.02
CA ILE A 252 -11.23 14.38 -4.10
C ILE A 252 -9.76 14.27 -4.52
N SER A 253 -9.31 13.06 -4.86
CA SER A 253 -7.92 12.84 -5.31
C SER A 253 -7.59 13.58 -6.61
N VAL A 254 -8.51 13.56 -7.58
CA VAL A 254 -8.38 14.33 -8.82
C VAL A 254 -8.32 15.84 -8.52
N ALA A 255 -9.17 16.34 -7.62
CA ALA A 255 -9.17 17.74 -7.21
C ALA A 255 -7.85 18.14 -6.55
N VAL A 256 -7.30 17.32 -5.64
CA VAL A 256 -5.99 17.53 -5.00
C VAL A 256 -4.86 17.54 -6.03
N PHE A 257 -4.90 16.63 -7.00
CA PHE A 257 -3.89 16.58 -8.07
C PHE A 257 -3.87 17.87 -8.89
N PHE A 258 -5.02 18.32 -9.39
CA PHE A 258 -5.10 19.56 -10.17
C PHE A 258 -4.75 20.79 -9.36
N TYR A 259 -5.14 20.84 -8.09
CA TYR A 259 -4.75 21.92 -7.17
C TYR A 259 -3.21 22.00 -7.03
N ASN A 260 -2.55 20.88 -6.80
CA ASN A 260 -1.09 20.84 -6.66
C ASN A 260 -0.39 21.23 -7.95
N ARG A 261 -0.84 20.72 -9.10
CA ARG A 261 -0.30 21.08 -10.41
C ARG A 261 -0.43 22.59 -10.72
N ASN A 262 -1.53 23.21 -10.27
CA ASN A 262 -1.72 24.65 -10.44
C ASN A 262 -0.79 25.49 -9.55
N LEU A 263 -0.47 24.99 -8.34
CA LEU A 263 0.52 25.66 -7.47
C LEU A 263 1.93 25.61 -8.07
N GLU A 264 2.34 24.48 -8.64
CA GLU A 264 3.65 24.33 -9.28
C GLU A 264 3.84 25.21 -10.52
N ARG A 265 2.75 25.56 -11.21
CA ARG A 265 2.78 26.47 -12.36
C ARG A 265 2.88 27.96 -11.97
N LYS A 266 2.58 28.29 -10.71
CA LYS A 266 2.55 29.67 -10.20
C LYS A 266 3.78 30.03 -9.38
N GLY A 267 4.62 29.08 -9.00
CA GLY A 267 5.88 29.26 -8.29
C GLY A 267 7.06 28.98 -9.19
#